data_7301282768dc737fbe193342252703c0
#
_entry.id   7301282768dc737fbe193342252703c0
#
_cell.length_a   1.000
_cell.length_b   1.000
_cell.length_c   1.000
_cell.angle_alpha   90.00
_cell.angle_beta   90.00
_cell.angle_gamma   90.00
#
_symmetry.space_group_name_H-M   'P 1'
#
loop_
_entity.id
_entity.type
_entity.pdbx_description
1 polymer ?
#
loop_
_entity_poly.entity_id
_entity_poly.type
_entity_poly.pdbx_seq_one_letter_code
_entity_poly.pdbx_strand_id
1 'polypeptide(L)'
;FEEWQKSMALDFSVGESVSAHSDHYPFLMAGVPTGGMEMVEHDLSGRGYGHTRYDTLDKVGERGLREAAAMAARLAIRIADAAEWPAARRGQEAVAALFDKQQYQDEAAIFAKIRAYKEKLQG
;
A
#
# COMPACT_ATOMS: atom_id res chain seq x y z
N PHE A 1 -12.74 -3.41 -8.41
CA PHE A 1 -11.72 -4.48 -8.45
C PHE A 1 -12.29 -5.85 -8.77
N GLU A 2 -13.43 -6.26 -8.23
CA GLU A 2 -14.06 -7.58 -8.51
C GLU A 2 -14.35 -7.81 -10.00
N GLU A 3 -14.85 -6.80 -10.70
CA GLU A 3 -15.04 -6.88 -12.16
C GLU A 3 -13.73 -7.02 -12.91
N TRP A 4 -12.68 -6.38 -12.42
CA TRP A 4 -11.35 -6.48 -13.00
C TRP A 4 -10.73 -7.85 -12.76
N GLN A 5 -10.92 -8.42 -11.59
CA GLN A 5 -10.49 -9.78 -11.28
C GLN A 5 -11.09 -10.77 -12.28
N LYS A 6 -12.41 -10.71 -12.50
CA LYS A 6 -13.10 -11.56 -13.47
C LYS A 6 -12.59 -11.36 -14.89
N SER A 7 -12.42 -10.11 -15.31
CA SER A 7 -12.01 -9.78 -16.70
C SER A 7 -10.55 -10.11 -17.00
N MET A 8 -9.70 -10.21 -15.99
CA MET A 8 -8.27 -10.51 -16.14
C MET A 8 -7.97 -12.01 -15.97
N ALA A 9 -8.96 -12.81 -15.56
CA ALA A 9 -8.80 -14.22 -15.21
C ALA A 9 -7.64 -14.45 -14.21
N LEU A 10 -7.49 -13.53 -13.24
CA LEU A 10 -6.48 -13.58 -12.20
C LEU A 10 -7.15 -13.89 -10.87
N ASP A 11 -6.49 -14.72 -10.08
CA ASP A 11 -6.89 -15.00 -8.71
C ASP A 11 -6.09 -14.09 -7.77
N PHE A 12 -6.74 -13.04 -7.27
CA PHE A 12 -6.17 -12.16 -6.25
C PHE A 12 -7.26 -11.72 -5.27
N SER A 13 -6.88 -11.50 -4.04
CA SER A 13 -7.78 -10.90 -3.04
C SER A 13 -7.55 -9.40 -2.95
N VAL A 14 -8.61 -8.68 -2.63
CA VAL A 14 -8.54 -7.23 -2.36
C VAL A 14 -8.77 -7.04 -0.87
N GLY A 15 -7.80 -6.44 -0.21
CA GLY A 15 -7.88 -6.09 1.20
C GLY A 15 -7.72 -4.59 1.42
N GLU A 16 -8.08 -4.12 2.59
CA GLU A 16 -7.74 -2.79 3.07
C GLU A 16 -6.65 -2.90 4.12
N SER A 17 -5.55 -2.23 3.87
CA SER A 17 -4.48 -2.08 4.85
C SER A 17 -4.00 -0.64 4.90
N VAL A 18 -3.58 -0.22 6.07
CA VAL A 18 -2.93 1.08 6.28
C VAL A 18 -1.52 0.80 6.79
N SER A 19 -0.53 1.39 6.14
CA SER A 19 0.85 1.32 6.59
C SER A 19 1.48 2.70 6.53
N ALA A 20 2.22 3.05 7.56
CA ALA A 20 2.99 4.27 7.64
C ALA A 20 4.43 4.11 7.13
N HIS A 21 4.81 2.91 6.71
CA HIS A 21 6.20 2.52 6.44
C HIS A 21 6.58 2.51 4.96
N SER A 22 5.83 3.19 4.10
CA SER A 22 6.11 3.25 2.67
C SER A 22 5.74 4.61 2.06
N ASP A 23 6.25 4.89 0.89
CA ASP A 23 6.15 6.18 0.19
C ASP A 23 4.70 6.60 -0.15
N HIS A 24 3.75 5.69 -0.10
CA HIS A 24 2.33 6.00 -0.28
C HIS A 24 1.73 6.78 0.91
N TYR A 25 2.34 6.73 2.09
CA TYR A 25 1.77 7.28 3.33
C TYR A 25 1.44 8.78 3.25
N PRO A 26 2.33 9.68 2.78
CA PRO A 26 1.98 11.09 2.67
C PRO A 26 0.81 11.35 1.72
N PHE A 27 0.66 10.55 0.66
CA PHE A 27 -0.48 10.63 -0.25
C PHE A 27 -1.77 10.18 0.42
N LEU A 28 -1.72 9.07 1.17
CA LEU A 28 -2.84 8.60 1.98
C LEU A 28 -3.29 9.67 2.98
N MET A 29 -2.36 10.31 3.69
CA MET A 29 -2.65 11.41 4.63
C MET A 29 -3.25 12.64 3.94
N ALA A 30 -2.95 12.86 2.68
CA ALA A 30 -3.60 13.88 1.86
C ALA A 30 -4.95 13.44 1.28
N GLY A 31 -5.42 12.24 1.61
CA GLY A 31 -6.69 11.67 1.13
C GLY A 31 -6.62 11.13 -0.31
N VAL A 32 -5.44 11.08 -0.91
CA VAL A 32 -5.27 10.49 -2.24
C VAL A 32 -5.45 8.98 -2.14
N PRO A 33 -6.24 8.35 -3.02
CA PRO A 33 -6.32 6.90 -3.10
C PRO A 33 -4.96 6.27 -3.33
N THR A 34 -4.59 5.34 -2.48
CA THR A 34 -3.33 4.60 -2.55
C THR A 34 -3.62 3.11 -2.59
N GLY A 35 -2.70 2.35 -3.14
CA GLY A 35 -2.76 0.90 -3.16
C GLY A 35 -1.38 0.29 -3.23
N GLY A 36 -1.28 -0.95 -2.83
CA GLY A 36 -0.09 -1.78 -2.93
C GLY A 36 -0.46 -3.13 -3.51
N MET A 37 0.54 -3.85 -3.93
CA MET A 37 0.42 -5.26 -4.30
C MET A 37 1.32 -6.05 -3.38
N GLU A 38 0.74 -7.05 -2.76
CA GLU A 38 1.47 -8.02 -1.96
C GLU A 38 1.41 -9.37 -2.66
N MET A 39 2.52 -10.03 -2.74
CA MET A 39 2.54 -11.42 -3.15
C MET A 39 2.29 -12.27 -1.90
N VAL A 40 1.34 -13.19 -2.01
CA VAL A 40 1.17 -14.22 -0.99
C VAL A 40 2.32 -15.20 -1.15
N GLU A 41 3.40 -14.95 -0.45
CA GLU A 41 4.46 -15.92 -0.35
C GLU A 41 3.97 -17.09 0.49
N HIS A 42 4.13 -18.28 -0.05
CA HIS A 42 3.85 -19.52 0.69
C HIS A 42 4.91 -19.83 1.76
N ASP A 43 5.87 -18.95 1.95
CA ASP A 43 6.88 -19.10 2.99
C ASP A 43 6.40 -18.50 4.31
N LEU A 44 6.45 -19.34 5.31
CA LEU A 44 5.90 -19.16 6.66
C LEU A 44 6.74 -18.24 7.55
N SER A 45 7.79 -17.65 7.06
CA SER A 45 8.72 -16.84 7.86
C SER A 45 8.27 -15.38 8.11
N GLY A 46 7.03 -15.03 7.75
CA GLY A 46 6.43 -13.74 8.03
C GLY A 46 6.95 -12.60 7.17
N ARG A 47 8.05 -11.97 7.50
CA ARG A 47 8.62 -10.83 6.76
C ARG A 47 9.45 -11.22 5.52
N GLY A 48 9.71 -12.51 5.33
CA GLY A 48 10.66 -12.96 4.34
C GLY A 48 12.08 -12.41 4.65
N TYR A 49 12.85 -12.17 3.62
CA TYR A 49 14.22 -11.63 3.75
C TYR A 49 14.28 -10.10 3.68
N GLY A 50 13.18 -9.42 3.37
CA GLY A 50 13.09 -7.98 3.18
C GLY A 50 13.68 -7.18 4.34
N HIS A 51 14.52 -6.17 4.05
CA HIS A 51 15.22 -5.33 5.02
C HIS A 51 16.21 -6.06 5.91
N THR A 52 16.74 -7.21 5.48
CA THR A 52 17.77 -7.95 6.19
C THR A 52 19.04 -8.05 5.34
N ARG A 53 20.18 -8.44 5.96
CA ARG A 53 21.41 -8.74 5.22
C ARG A 53 21.30 -9.93 4.26
N TYR A 54 20.22 -10.69 4.36
CA TYR A 54 19.95 -11.87 3.52
C TYR A 54 19.01 -11.53 2.35
N ASP A 55 18.60 -10.28 2.23
CA ASP A 55 17.81 -9.77 1.10
C ASP A 55 18.72 -9.61 -0.12
N THR A 56 18.96 -10.69 -0.80
CA THR A 56 19.88 -10.83 -1.90
C THR A 56 19.15 -11.27 -3.16
N LEU A 57 19.73 -10.98 -4.33
CA LEU A 57 19.08 -11.21 -5.63
C LEU A 57 18.63 -12.67 -5.86
N ASP A 58 19.33 -13.64 -5.27
CA ASP A 58 18.97 -15.05 -5.35
C ASP A 58 17.65 -15.41 -4.63
N LYS A 59 17.11 -14.50 -3.80
CA LYS A 59 15.81 -14.65 -3.14
C LYS A 59 14.65 -14.11 -3.98
N VAL A 60 14.95 -13.41 -5.07
CA VAL A 60 13.92 -12.87 -5.95
C VAL A 60 13.40 -13.96 -6.89
N GLY A 61 12.14 -14.34 -6.70
CA GLY A 61 11.46 -15.28 -7.60
C GLY A 61 11.13 -14.61 -8.93
N GLU A 62 11.83 -14.98 -10.01
CA GLU A 62 11.63 -14.38 -11.34
C GLU A 62 10.19 -14.49 -11.82
N ARG A 63 9.53 -15.63 -11.58
CA ARG A 63 8.12 -15.85 -11.94
C ARG A 63 7.20 -14.85 -11.21
N GLY A 64 7.35 -14.73 -9.91
CA GLY A 64 6.55 -13.83 -9.11
C GLY A 64 6.74 -12.37 -9.50
N LEU A 65 7.99 -11.97 -9.78
CA LEU A 65 8.29 -10.63 -10.27
C LEU A 65 7.60 -10.33 -11.61
N ARG A 66 7.60 -11.27 -12.54
CA ARG A 66 6.89 -11.14 -13.84
C ARG A 66 5.38 -11.05 -13.66
N GLU A 67 4.79 -11.87 -12.81
CA GLU A 67 3.36 -11.85 -12.50
C GLU A 67 2.95 -10.52 -11.88
N ALA A 68 3.71 -10.03 -10.90
CA ALA A 68 3.48 -8.73 -10.27
C ALA A 68 3.61 -7.57 -11.27
N ALA A 69 4.64 -7.58 -12.12
CA ALA A 69 4.83 -6.56 -13.14
C ALA A 69 3.68 -6.55 -14.17
N ALA A 70 3.23 -7.72 -14.62
CA ALA A 70 2.12 -7.83 -15.56
C ALA A 70 0.80 -7.34 -14.93
N MET A 71 0.56 -7.64 -13.66
CA MET A 71 -0.61 -7.18 -12.93
C MET A 71 -0.58 -5.66 -12.73
N ALA A 72 0.56 -5.12 -12.29
CA ALA A 72 0.76 -3.68 -12.12
C ALA A 72 0.50 -2.91 -13.41
N ALA A 73 1.07 -3.37 -14.52
CA ALA A 73 0.87 -2.76 -15.83
C ALA A 73 -0.60 -2.76 -16.26
N ARG A 74 -1.30 -3.87 -16.09
CA ARG A 74 -2.73 -3.97 -16.40
C ARG A 74 -3.59 -3.05 -15.53
N LEU A 75 -3.33 -2.97 -14.24
CA LEU A 75 -4.03 -2.07 -13.33
C LEU A 75 -3.77 -0.61 -13.70
N ALA A 76 -2.51 -0.25 -13.96
CA ALA A 76 -2.12 1.10 -14.34
C ALA A 76 -2.83 1.55 -15.63
N ILE A 77 -2.84 0.70 -16.66
CA ILE A 77 -3.54 0.99 -17.93
C ILE A 77 -5.04 1.16 -17.70
N ARG A 78 -5.67 0.29 -16.94
CA ARG A 78 -7.12 0.38 -16.67
C ARG A 78 -7.50 1.63 -15.88
N ILE A 79 -6.68 2.01 -14.92
CA ILE A 79 -6.88 3.23 -14.15
C ILE A 79 -6.69 4.46 -15.06
N ALA A 80 -5.66 4.46 -15.88
CA ALA A 80 -5.35 5.58 -16.77
C ALA A 80 -6.38 5.76 -17.91
N ASP A 81 -6.96 4.67 -18.40
CA ASP A 81 -7.94 4.65 -19.49
C ASP A 81 -9.40 4.72 -18.98
N ALA A 82 -9.62 4.83 -17.68
CA ALA A 82 -10.95 4.92 -17.12
C ALA A 82 -11.59 6.28 -17.50
N ALA A 83 -12.81 6.24 -18.03
CA ALA A 83 -13.55 7.45 -18.40
C ALA A 83 -13.84 8.36 -17.19
N GLU A 84 -13.99 7.74 -16.03
CA GLU A 84 -14.12 8.43 -14.75
C GLU A 84 -13.07 7.90 -13.78
N TRP A 85 -12.55 8.77 -12.93
CA TRP A 85 -11.58 8.37 -11.92
C TRP A 85 -12.20 7.36 -10.95
N PRO A 86 -11.64 6.14 -10.81
CA PRO A 86 -12.32 5.04 -10.13
C PRO A 86 -12.40 5.18 -8.60
N ALA A 87 -11.74 6.18 -8.03
CA ALA A 87 -11.71 6.36 -6.58
C ALA A 87 -11.70 7.84 -6.20
N ALA A 88 -12.64 8.25 -5.36
CA ALA A 88 -12.71 9.62 -4.88
C ALA A 88 -11.60 9.91 -3.85
N ARG A 89 -11.14 11.16 -3.83
CA ARG A 89 -10.27 11.65 -2.76
C ARG A 89 -11.05 11.68 -1.44
N ARG A 90 -10.44 11.17 -0.38
CA ARG A 90 -11.04 11.13 0.97
C ARG A 90 -10.87 12.47 1.68
N GLY A 91 -11.89 12.91 2.42
CA GLY A 91 -11.78 14.04 3.34
C GLY A 91 -10.97 13.66 4.58
N GLN A 92 -10.55 14.66 5.35
CA GLN A 92 -9.70 14.47 6.55
C GLN A 92 -10.34 13.55 7.60
N GLU A 93 -11.65 13.65 7.81
CA GLU A 93 -12.38 12.78 8.74
C GLU A 93 -12.33 11.32 8.30
N ALA A 94 -12.53 11.05 7.01
CA ALA A 94 -12.46 9.70 6.46
C ALA A 94 -11.03 9.13 6.52
N VAL A 95 -10.00 9.96 6.38
CA VAL A 95 -8.61 9.56 6.57
C VAL A 95 -8.35 9.24 8.05
N ALA A 96 -8.80 10.09 8.98
CA ALA A 96 -8.66 9.84 10.42
C ALA A 96 -9.32 8.51 10.83
N ALA A 97 -10.51 8.24 10.32
CA ALA A 97 -11.24 6.99 10.62
C ALA A 97 -10.50 5.71 10.18
N LEU A 98 -9.57 5.79 9.21
CA LEU A 98 -8.74 4.64 8.85
C LEU A 98 -7.79 4.23 9.98
N PHE A 99 -7.42 5.17 10.83
CA PHE A 99 -6.50 4.98 11.96
C PHE A 99 -7.20 4.64 13.28
N ASP A 100 -8.52 4.58 13.30
CA ASP A 100 -9.28 4.22 14.51
C ASP A 100 -9.14 2.76 14.92
N LYS A 101 -8.69 1.89 14.00
CA LYS A 101 -8.34 0.52 14.34
C LYS A 101 -7.14 0.51 15.29
N GLN A 102 -7.23 -0.25 16.38
CA GLN A 102 -6.22 -0.28 17.45
C GLN A 102 -4.78 -0.48 16.94
N GLN A 103 -4.62 -1.34 15.94
CA GLN A 103 -3.31 -1.64 15.34
C GLN A 103 -2.62 -0.44 14.68
N TYR A 104 -3.37 0.63 14.35
CA TYR A 104 -2.83 1.82 13.68
C TYR A 104 -2.73 3.03 14.61
N GLN A 105 -3.34 3.00 15.80
CA GLN A 105 -3.32 4.12 16.73
C GLN A 105 -1.92 4.44 17.23
N ASP A 106 -1.11 3.42 17.49
CA ASP A 106 0.27 3.60 17.94
C ASP A 106 1.14 4.27 16.86
N GLU A 107 0.97 3.87 15.60
CA GLU A 107 1.67 4.50 14.47
C GLU A 107 1.25 5.96 14.31
N ALA A 108 -0.04 6.26 14.33
CA ALA A 108 -0.57 7.61 14.26
C ALA A 108 -0.02 8.51 15.41
N ALA A 109 0.06 7.97 16.63
CA ALA A 109 0.61 8.67 17.77
C ALA A 109 2.11 9.00 17.63
N ILE A 110 2.89 8.08 17.07
CA ILE A 110 4.32 8.30 16.78
C ILE A 110 4.48 9.43 15.75
N PHE A 111 3.72 9.40 14.65
CA PHE A 111 3.79 10.45 13.62
C PHE A 111 3.34 11.81 14.12
N ALA A 112 2.34 11.86 15.01
CA ALA A 112 1.94 13.10 15.66
C ALA A 112 3.08 13.70 16.50
N LYS A 113 3.80 12.86 17.28
CA LYS A 113 4.97 13.30 18.07
C LYS A 113 6.11 13.80 17.17
N ILE A 114 6.39 13.11 16.08
CA ILE A 114 7.42 13.53 15.10
C ILE A 114 7.06 14.88 14.49
N ARG A 115 5.80 15.10 14.12
CA ARG A 115 5.33 16.37 13.58
C ARG A 115 5.49 17.50 14.58
N ALA A 116 5.01 17.31 15.80
CA ALA A 116 5.15 18.30 16.87
C ALA A 116 6.63 18.65 17.19
N TYR A 117 7.52 17.66 17.10
CA TYR A 117 8.95 17.89 17.26
C TYR A 117 9.54 18.71 16.11
N LYS A 118 9.17 18.43 14.86
CA LYS A 118 9.61 19.21 13.69
C LYS A 118 9.16 20.67 13.77
N GLU A 119 7.93 20.92 14.17
CA GLU A 119 7.39 22.26 14.34
C GLU A 119 8.20 23.08 15.36
N LYS A 120 8.63 22.45 16.47
CA LYS A 120 9.50 23.07 17.48
C LYS A 120 10.91 23.41 16.98
N LEU A 121 11.40 22.70 15.96
CA LEU A 121 12.73 22.98 15.40
C LEU A 121 12.71 24.11 14.36
N GLN A 122 11.54 24.44 13.83
CA GLN A 122 11.38 25.47 12.79
C GLN A 122 10.96 26.83 13.34
N GLY A 123 10.58 26.90 14.60
CA GLY A 123 10.25 28.15 15.33
C GLY A 123 11.39 28.62 16.22
#